data_81a9f58911293c757d02667d5daa748a
#
_entry.id   81a9f58911293c757d02667d5daa748a
#
_cell.length_a   1.000
_cell.length_b   1.000
_cell.length_c   1.000
_cell.angle_alpha   90.00
_cell.angle_beta   90.00
_cell.angle_gamma   90.00
#
_symmetry.space_group_name_H-M   'P 1'
#
loop_
_entity.id
_entity.type
_entity.pdbx_description
1 polymer ?
#
loop_
_entity_poly.entity_id
_entity_poly.type
_entity_poly.pdbx_seq_one_letter_code
_entity_poly.pdbx_strand_id
1 'polypeptide(L)'
;MKANRPKILVLFYSMYGHTFRMANAVVEGVQEAGGEPVLKQVAELIPEEYWSEAVKETKELMKDVPVADPRKDLKGIDGVIVGTPTRFGNMCAQMRNFWDQTGGEWANNTLVGKPAAVFTGSNTQHGGQETTIVSTHLTLLHHGCVIVGLPYTFKEQTTIEEITGGSPYGASTIAGPMGERMPSANELKMAKDLGGHLTTIAKKLSA
;
A
#
# COMPACT_ATOMS: atom_id res chain seq x y z
N MET A 1 11.91 3.97 29.43
CA MET A 1 11.06 4.47 28.33
C MET A 1 10.38 3.27 27.68
N LYS A 2 9.05 3.24 27.54
CA LYS A 2 8.39 2.21 26.73
C LYS A 2 8.93 2.35 25.30
N ALA A 3 9.38 1.26 24.70
CA ALA A 3 9.80 1.28 23.30
C ALA A 3 8.64 1.85 22.45
N ASN A 4 8.90 2.94 21.73
CA ASN A 4 7.90 3.56 20.86
C ASN A 4 7.59 2.57 19.72
N ARG A 5 6.39 1.97 19.78
CA ARG A 5 5.92 1.00 18.79
C ARG A 5 4.91 1.72 17.87
N PRO A 6 5.38 2.32 16.76
CA PRO A 6 4.51 3.13 15.93
C PRO A 6 3.41 2.28 15.29
N LYS A 7 2.21 2.84 15.25
CA LYS A 7 1.03 2.23 14.65
C LYS A 7 0.96 2.60 13.16
N ILE A 8 1.14 1.62 12.30
CA ILE A 8 1.21 1.82 10.85
C ILE A 8 -0.04 1.24 10.19
N LEU A 9 -0.85 2.12 9.58
CA LEU A 9 -1.98 1.69 8.76
C LEU A 9 -1.48 1.16 7.42
N VAL A 10 -1.78 -0.09 7.10
CA VAL A 10 -1.60 -0.69 5.78
C VAL A 10 -2.97 -0.73 5.12
N LEU A 11 -3.27 0.28 4.32
CA LEU A 11 -4.54 0.47 3.63
C LEU A 11 -4.43 -0.01 2.19
N PHE A 12 -5.27 -0.95 1.76
CA PHE A 12 -5.17 -1.49 0.40
C PHE A 12 -6.52 -1.76 -0.26
N TYR A 13 -6.46 -1.90 -1.59
CA TYR A 13 -7.50 -2.53 -2.40
C TYR A 13 -6.90 -3.67 -3.21
N SER A 14 -7.60 -4.78 -3.30
CA SER A 14 -7.22 -5.90 -4.16
C SER A 14 -8.46 -6.56 -4.76
N MET A 15 -8.44 -6.76 -6.09
CA MET A 15 -9.51 -7.45 -6.81
C MET A 15 -9.15 -8.93 -7.07
N TYR A 16 -7.88 -9.20 -7.37
CA TYR A 16 -7.39 -10.51 -7.79
C TYR A 16 -6.27 -11.07 -6.91
N GLY A 17 -6.12 -10.54 -5.69
CA GLY A 17 -5.18 -11.06 -4.69
C GLY A 17 -3.77 -10.49 -4.72
N HIS A 18 -3.28 -9.92 -5.83
CA HIS A 18 -1.90 -9.46 -5.97
C HIS A 18 -1.53 -8.39 -4.93
N THR A 19 -2.31 -7.30 -4.87
CA THR A 19 -2.08 -6.22 -3.92
C THR A 19 -2.26 -6.70 -2.47
N PHE A 20 -3.16 -7.66 -2.21
CA PHE A 20 -3.31 -8.27 -0.89
C PHE A 20 -2.06 -9.03 -0.44
N ARG A 21 -1.45 -9.81 -1.34
CA ARG A 21 -0.18 -10.50 -1.02
C ARG A 21 0.94 -9.51 -0.72
N MET A 22 1.04 -8.45 -1.50
CA MET A 22 1.99 -7.35 -1.22
C MET A 22 1.70 -6.67 0.13
N ALA A 23 0.42 -6.43 0.46
CA ALA A 23 0.02 -5.84 1.74
C ALA A 23 0.44 -6.72 2.93
N ASN A 24 0.31 -8.05 2.83
CA ASN A 24 0.77 -8.97 3.87
C ASN A 24 2.30 -8.89 4.04
N ALA A 25 3.07 -8.82 2.96
CA ALA A 25 4.52 -8.63 3.05
C ALA A 25 4.90 -7.29 3.71
N VAL A 26 4.16 -6.21 3.40
CA VAL A 26 4.32 -4.91 4.09
C VAL A 26 4.06 -5.06 5.59
N VAL A 27 2.99 -5.77 5.99
CA VAL A 27 2.66 -6.05 7.41
C VAL A 27 3.81 -6.77 8.11
N GLU A 28 4.39 -7.79 7.48
CA GLU A 28 5.57 -8.49 8.02
C GLU A 28 6.74 -7.52 8.24
N GLY A 29 7.04 -6.66 7.28
CA GLY A 29 8.10 -5.66 7.40
C GLY A 29 7.87 -4.67 8.53
N VAL A 30 6.63 -4.21 8.72
CA VAL A 30 6.24 -3.36 9.85
C VAL A 30 6.50 -4.07 11.18
N GLN A 31 6.08 -5.34 11.29
CA GLN A 31 6.25 -6.15 12.50
C GLN A 31 7.73 -6.38 12.84
N GLU A 32 8.52 -6.79 11.86
CA GLU A 32 9.97 -7.04 12.04
C GLU A 32 10.73 -5.77 12.44
N ALA A 33 10.31 -4.61 11.93
CA ALA A 33 10.85 -3.33 12.36
C ALA A 33 10.31 -2.88 13.74
N GLY A 34 9.47 -3.69 14.41
CA GLY A 34 8.92 -3.42 15.74
C GLY A 34 7.80 -2.37 15.73
N GLY A 35 7.09 -2.20 14.63
CA GLY A 35 5.83 -1.44 14.55
C GLY A 35 4.61 -2.28 14.92
N GLU A 36 3.47 -1.61 15.00
CA GLU A 36 2.13 -2.22 15.12
C GLU A 36 1.38 -2.04 13.79
N PRO A 37 1.30 -3.07 12.93
CA PRO A 37 0.56 -2.94 11.69
C PRO A 37 -0.95 -3.02 11.94
N VAL A 38 -1.69 -2.17 11.24
CA VAL A 38 -3.15 -2.21 11.14
C VAL A 38 -3.50 -2.43 9.68
N LEU A 39 -3.83 -3.67 9.32
CA LEU A 39 -4.22 -4.02 7.96
C LEU A 39 -5.70 -3.75 7.75
N LYS A 40 -6.03 -2.95 6.72
CA LYS A 40 -7.41 -2.66 6.32
C LYS A 40 -7.56 -2.60 4.81
N GLN A 41 -8.71 -3.08 4.31
CA GLN A 41 -9.09 -2.93 2.92
C GLN A 41 -10.07 -1.76 2.74
N VAL A 42 -10.03 -1.08 1.59
CA VAL A 42 -11.07 -0.10 1.26
C VAL A 42 -12.33 -0.81 0.75
N ALA A 43 -13.47 -0.14 0.90
CA ALA A 43 -14.75 -0.68 0.49
C ALA A 43 -14.78 -0.99 -1.02
N GLU A 44 -15.43 -2.11 -1.38
CA GLU A 44 -15.73 -2.47 -2.76
C GLU A 44 -16.83 -1.55 -3.32
N LEU A 45 -16.72 -1.19 -4.59
CA LEU A 45 -17.72 -0.38 -5.31
C LEU A 45 -18.43 -1.16 -6.42
N ILE A 46 -17.89 -2.34 -6.80
CA ILE A 46 -18.47 -3.18 -7.84
C ILE A 46 -19.48 -4.13 -7.19
N PRO A 47 -20.76 -4.12 -7.57
CA PRO A 47 -21.75 -5.05 -7.06
C PRO A 47 -21.34 -6.51 -7.26
N GLU A 48 -21.66 -7.36 -6.28
CA GLU A 48 -21.26 -8.78 -6.26
C GLU A 48 -21.74 -9.54 -7.49
N GLU A 49 -22.88 -9.17 -8.06
CA GLU A 49 -23.44 -9.77 -9.28
C GLU A 49 -22.52 -9.68 -10.51
N TYR A 50 -21.55 -8.75 -10.50
CA TYR A 50 -20.54 -8.60 -11.56
C TYR A 50 -19.18 -9.29 -11.23
N TRP A 51 -19.10 -9.99 -10.10
CA TRP A 51 -17.86 -10.65 -9.72
C TRP A 51 -17.67 -11.97 -10.47
N SER A 52 -16.50 -12.16 -11.07
CA SER A 52 -16.07 -13.47 -11.55
C SER A 52 -15.76 -14.40 -10.37
N GLU A 53 -15.68 -15.71 -10.62
CA GLU A 53 -15.32 -16.68 -9.57
C GLU A 53 -13.95 -16.36 -8.93
N ALA A 54 -12.95 -15.96 -9.72
CA ALA A 54 -11.64 -15.55 -9.21
C ALA A 54 -11.72 -14.33 -8.27
N VAL A 55 -12.65 -13.40 -8.50
CA VAL A 55 -12.89 -12.27 -7.60
C VAL A 55 -13.55 -12.75 -6.32
N LYS A 56 -14.56 -13.64 -6.39
CA LYS A 56 -15.22 -14.20 -5.21
C LYS A 56 -14.24 -14.97 -4.32
N GLU A 57 -13.40 -15.81 -4.91
CA GLU A 57 -12.34 -16.52 -4.20
C GLU A 57 -11.38 -15.55 -3.48
N THR A 58 -10.97 -14.49 -4.16
CA THR A 58 -10.12 -13.46 -3.56
C THR A 58 -10.82 -12.73 -2.41
N LYS A 59 -12.11 -12.40 -2.57
CA LYS A 59 -12.90 -11.76 -1.51
C LYS A 59 -13.06 -12.67 -0.29
N GLU A 60 -13.25 -13.97 -0.51
CA GLU A 60 -13.29 -14.96 0.58
C GLU A 60 -11.96 -15.03 1.35
N LEU A 61 -10.81 -14.98 0.65
CA LEU A 61 -9.49 -14.92 1.29
C LEU A 61 -9.28 -13.67 2.15
N MET A 62 -9.97 -12.58 1.84
CA MET A 62 -9.84 -11.29 2.52
C MET A 62 -10.99 -10.98 3.48
N LYS A 63 -11.95 -11.91 3.69
CA LYS A 63 -13.19 -11.66 4.44
C LYS A 63 -12.96 -11.19 5.88
N ASP A 64 -11.88 -11.65 6.50
CA ASP A 64 -11.53 -11.29 7.89
C ASP A 64 -10.72 -9.98 7.97
N VAL A 65 -10.35 -9.36 6.84
CA VAL A 65 -9.68 -8.07 6.83
C VAL A 65 -10.72 -6.95 6.96
N PRO A 66 -10.68 -6.14 8.03
CA PRO A 66 -11.68 -5.10 8.23
C PRO A 66 -11.69 -4.07 7.11
N VAL A 67 -12.89 -3.60 6.74
CA VAL A 67 -13.06 -2.47 5.84
C VAL A 67 -12.74 -1.17 6.57
N ALA A 68 -11.94 -0.32 5.94
CA ALA A 68 -11.51 0.95 6.49
C ALA A 68 -12.64 2.00 6.50
N ASP A 69 -12.80 2.69 7.61
CA ASP A 69 -13.65 3.88 7.73
C ASP A 69 -12.78 5.14 7.52
N PRO A 70 -13.00 5.91 6.43
CA PRO A 70 -12.18 7.09 6.12
C PRO A 70 -12.24 8.19 7.18
N ARG A 71 -13.27 8.18 8.05
CA ARG A 71 -13.48 9.18 9.10
C ARG A 71 -12.87 8.79 10.45
N LYS A 72 -12.42 7.53 10.59
CA LYS A 72 -11.92 7.00 11.88
C LYS A 72 -10.50 6.48 11.79
N ASP A 73 -10.19 5.73 10.72
CA ASP A 73 -9.00 4.89 10.69
C ASP A 73 -7.70 5.65 10.39
N LEU A 74 -7.78 6.91 10.00
CA LEU A 74 -6.62 7.81 9.89
C LEU A 74 -6.23 8.44 11.23
N LYS A 75 -7.07 8.29 12.28
CA LYS A 75 -6.80 8.84 13.62
C LYS A 75 -5.91 7.91 14.42
N GLY A 76 -4.96 8.48 15.16
CA GLY A 76 -4.13 7.73 16.09
C GLY A 76 -3.14 6.75 15.43
N ILE A 77 -2.88 6.88 14.12
CA ILE A 77 -1.80 6.19 13.42
C ILE A 77 -0.54 7.05 13.40
N ASP A 78 0.63 6.42 13.29
CA ASP A 78 1.94 7.09 13.22
C ASP A 78 2.52 7.07 11.81
N GLY A 79 1.87 6.38 10.87
CA GLY A 79 2.23 6.33 9.46
C GLY A 79 1.20 5.56 8.64
N VAL A 80 1.22 5.73 7.32
CA VAL A 80 0.31 5.04 6.40
C VAL A 80 1.05 4.47 5.19
N ILE A 81 0.70 3.25 4.80
CA ILE A 81 1.18 2.63 3.56
C ILE A 81 -0.03 2.27 2.71
N VAL A 82 -0.08 2.82 1.49
CA VAL A 82 -1.22 2.69 0.59
C VAL A 82 -0.91 1.67 -0.51
N GLY A 83 -1.72 0.63 -0.61
CA GLY A 83 -1.64 -0.39 -1.66
C GLY A 83 -2.81 -0.28 -2.65
N THR A 84 -2.53 0.01 -3.90
CA THR A 84 -3.56 0.15 -4.93
C THR A 84 -3.10 -0.46 -6.26
N PRO A 85 -3.94 -1.24 -6.96
CA PRO A 85 -3.61 -1.60 -8.33
C PRO A 85 -3.67 -0.36 -9.22
N THR A 86 -2.85 -0.34 -10.28
CA THR A 86 -2.96 0.71 -11.29
C THR A 86 -4.30 0.65 -12.01
N ARG A 87 -4.88 1.80 -12.26
CA ARG A 87 -5.95 2.01 -13.22
C ARG A 87 -5.57 3.22 -14.07
N PHE A 88 -5.08 2.93 -15.28
CA PHE A 88 -4.63 3.95 -16.24
C PHE A 88 -3.61 4.94 -15.64
N GLY A 89 -2.63 4.42 -14.89
CA GLY A 89 -1.57 5.21 -14.27
C GLY A 89 -1.95 5.94 -12.97
N ASN A 90 -3.11 5.61 -12.40
CA ASN A 90 -3.63 6.18 -11.14
C ASN A 90 -4.12 5.10 -10.20
N MET A 91 -4.42 5.47 -8.95
CA MET A 91 -5.09 4.58 -8.00
C MET A 91 -6.48 4.18 -8.53
N CYS A 92 -6.96 3.01 -8.13
CA CYS A 92 -8.31 2.54 -8.48
C CYS A 92 -9.41 3.41 -7.84
N ALA A 93 -10.61 3.36 -8.43
CA ALA A 93 -11.77 4.12 -7.97
C ALA A 93 -12.11 3.87 -6.49
N GLN A 94 -11.99 2.62 -6.01
CA GLN A 94 -12.24 2.24 -4.63
C GLN A 94 -11.31 2.99 -3.67
N MET A 95 -10.01 3.04 -3.99
CA MET A 95 -9.02 3.78 -3.20
C MET A 95 -9.26 5.28 -3.28
N ARG A 96 -9.57 5.82 -4.48
CA ARG A 96 -9.92 7.23 -4.65
C ARG A 96 -11.14 7.61 -3.83
N ASN A 97 -12.20 6.79 -3.86
CA ASN A 97 -13.41 7.02 -3.08
C ASN A 97 -13.13 7.06 -1.55
N PHE A 98 -12.19 6.26 -1.05
CA PHE A 98 -11.77 6.36 0.34
C PHE A 98 -11.17 7.75 0.62
N TRP A 99 -10.19 8.19 -0.17
CA TRP A 99 -9.52 9.48 0.02
C TRP A 99 -10.45 10.68 -0.16
N ASP A 100 -11.41 10.61 -1.08
CA ASP A 100 -12.36 11.70 -1.32
C ASP A 100 -13.29 11.94 -0.10
N GLN A 101 -13.44 10.96 0.77
CA GLN A 101 -14.24 11.07 1.99
C GLN A 101 -13.45 11.59 3.20
N THR A 102 -12.15 11.84 3.07
CA THR A 102 -11.27 12.24 4.18
C THR A 102 -11.13 13.75 4.38
N GLY A 103 -12.02 14.56 3.79
CA GLY A 103 -11.96 16.01 3.90
C GLY A 103 -11.96 16.56 5.34
N GLY A 104 -12.69 15.89 6.24
CA GLY A 104 -12.68 16.22 7.67
C GLY A 104 -11.34 15.95 8.33
N GLU A 105 -10.69 14.84 7.98
CA GLU A 105 -9.38 14.47 8.49
C GLU A 105 -8.28 15.40 7.96
N TRP A 106 -8.39 15.82 6.71
CA TRP A 106 -7.54 16.85 6.12
C TRP A 106 -7.67 18.19 6.84
N ALA A 107 -8.89 18.67 7.06
CA ALA A 107 -9.14 19.93 7.76
C ALA A 107 -8.63 19.93 9.21
N ASN A 108 -8.57 18.75 9.85
CA ASN A 108 -8.05 18.56 11.20
C ASN A 108 -6.53 18.27 11.25
N ASN A 109 -5.82 18.37 10.13
CA ASN A 109 -4.38 18.11 10.04
C ASN A 109 -3.98 16.68 10.54
N THR A 110 -4.87 15.69 10.41
CA THR A 110 -4.73 14.36 11.01
C THR A 110 -3.44 13.64 10.59
N LEU A 111 -2.98 13.83 9.34
CA LEU A 111 -1.79 13.16 8.79
C LEU A 111 -0.57 14.08 8.63
N VAL A 112 -0.66 15.35 9.02
CA VAL A 112 0.47 16.29 8.88
C VAL A 112 1.71 15.78 9.62
N GLY A 113 2.84 15.72 8.88
CA GLY A 113 4.12 15.26 9.40
C GLY A 113 4.28 13.75 9.55
N LYS A 114 3.24 12.94 9.27
CA LYS A 114 3.33 11.48 9.35
C LYS A 114 3.95 10.89 8.08
N PRO A 115 4.81 9.87 8.18
CA PRO A 115 5.39 9.21 7.02
C PRO A 115 4.32 8.42 6.26
N ALA A 116 4.40 8.49 4.93
CA ALA A 116 3.51 7.78 4.03
C ALA A 116 4.27 7.15 2.87
N ALA A 117 3.89 5.94 2.48
CA ALA A 117 4.45 5.20 1.36
C ALA A 117 3.36 4.58 0.50
N VAL A 118 3.73 4.16 -0.71
CA VAL A 118 2.81 3.55 -1.66
C VAL A 118 3.41 2.31 -2.28
N PHE A 119 2.58 1.28 -2.49
CA PHE A 119 2.90 0.14 -3.34
C PHE A 119 1.77 -0.14 -4.33
N THR A 120 2.08 -0.76 -5.46
CA THR A 120 1.13 -0.95 -6.54
C THR A 120 1.33 -2.28 -7.29
N GLY A 121 0.48 -2.54 -8.26
CA GLY A 121 0.62 -3.62 -9.22
C GLY A 121 0.04 -3.25 -10.57
N SER A 122 0.66 -3.77 -11.63
CA SER A 122 0.18 -3.64 -13.01
C SER A 122 0.24 -4.99 -13.71
N ASN A 123 -0.46 -5.14 -14.84
CA ASN A 123 -0.35 -6.36 -15.63
C ASN A 123 0.93 -6.39 -16.47
N THR A 124 1.50 -5.26 -16.84
CA THR A 124 2.65 -5.15 -17.73
C THR A 124 3.83 -4.44 -17.06
N GLN A 125 5.06 -4.65 -17.57
CA GLN A 125 6.30 -4.11 -17.00
C GLN A 125 6.29 -2.58 -16.89
N HIS A 126 5.71 -1.90 -17.89
CA HIS A 126 5.66 -0.43 -17.96
C HIS A 126 4.23 0.11 -17.90
N GLY A 127 3.31 -0.66 -17.28
CA GLY A 127 1.87 -0.39 -17.27
C GLY A 127 1.39 0.65 -16.26
N GLY A 128 2.25 1.60 -15.87
CA GLY A 128 1.88 2.71 -15.01
C GLY A 128 2.17 2.47 -13.52
N GLN A 129 3.12 1.62 -13.16
CA GLN A 129 3.51 1.40 -11.77
C GLN A 129 4.01 2.71 -11.13
N GLU A 130 5.00 3.35 -11.73
CA GLU A 130 5.58 4.59 -11.21
C GLU A 130 4.57 5.74 -11.18
N THR A 131 3.80 5.92 -12.27
CA THR A 131 2.79 6.98 -12.34
C THR A 131 1.69 6.79 -11.29
N THR A 132 1.26 5.55 -11.03
CA THR A 132 0.29 5.26 -9.96
C THR A 132 0.83 5.59 -8.58
N ILE A 133 2.08 5.23 -8.30
CA ILE A 133 2.73 5.57 -7.04
C ILE A 133 2.84 7.09 -6.89
N VAL A 134 3.40 7.78 -7.89
CA VAL A 134 3.63 9.23 -7.83
C VAL A 134 2.31 10.01 -7.76
N SER A 135 1.30 9.63 -8.54
CA SER A 135 -0.03 10.27 -8.44
C SER A 135 -0.71 10.05 -7.09
N THR A 136 -0.47 8.90 -6.44
CA THR A 136 -0.95 8.63 -5.08
C THR A 136 -0.17 9.48 -4.06
N HIS A 137 1.14 9.67 -4.24
CA HIS A 137 1.94 10.59 -3.40
C HIS A 137 1.36 12.01 -3.40
N LEU A 138 0.84 12.51 -4.53
CA LEU A 138 0.20 13.84 -4.56
C LEU A 138 -0.96 13.93 -3.58
N THR A 139 -1.80 12.88 -3.49
CA THR A 139 -2.89 12.83 -2.51
C THR A 139 -2.35 12.89 -1.07
N LEU A 140 -1.30 12.12 -0.77
CA LEU A 140 -0.69 12.08 0.56
C LEU A 140 0.01 13.40 0.91
N LEU A 141 0.64 14.07 -0.06
CA LEU A 141 1.21 15.41 0.13
C LEU A 141 0.15 16.45 0.45
N HIS A 142 -1.04 16.38 -0.17
CA HIS A 142 -2.16 17.24 0.18
C HIS A 142 -2.66 17.01 1.62
N HIS A 143 -2.48 15.82 2.16
CA HIS A 143 -2.71 15.52 3.58
C HIS A 143 -1.54 15.93 4.51
N GLY A 144 -0.46 16.50 3.96
CA GLY A 144 0.71 16.94 4.72
C GLY A 144 1.65 15.82 5.14
N CYS A 145 1.57 14.65 4.51
CA CYS A 145 2.45 13.51 4.80
C CYS A 145 3.89 13.76 4.36
N VAL A 146 4.83 13.12 5.04
CA VAL A 146 6.23 12.98 4.61
C VAL A 146 6.34 11.73 3.73
N ILE A 147 6.62 11.88 2.45
CA ILE A 147 6.71 10.76 1.53
C ILE A 147 7.97 9.93 1.78
N VAL A 148 7.80 8.62 1.90
CA VAL A 148 8.86 7.62 2.08
C VAL A 148 8.84 6.68 0.88
N GLY A 149 9.92 6.66 0.12
CA GLY A 149 10.12 5.75 -1.00
C GLY A 149 10.85 4.47 -0.61
N LEU A 150 11.36 3.75 -1.60
CA LEU A 150 12.16 2.55 -1.46
C LEU A 150 13.61 2.85 -1.92
N PRO A 151 14.55 3.16 -0.99
CA PRO A 151 15.89 3.56 -1.38
C PRO A 151 16.71 2.40 -1.98
N TYR A 152 17.66 2.71 -2.86
CA TYR A 152 18.55 1.72 -3.52
C TYR A 152 19.51 0.97 -2.59
N THR A 153 19.43 1.21 -1.28
CA THR A 153 20.05 0.34 -0.28
C THR A 153 19.40 -1.05 -0.23
N PHE A 154 18.16 -1.17 -0.68
CA PHE A 154 17.46 -2.43 -0.91
C PHE A 154 17.81 -2.93 -2.31
N LYS A 155 18.63 -3.98 -2.38
CA LYS A 155 19.28 -4.44 -3.61
C LYS A 155 18.34 -5.14 -4.58
N GLU A 156 17.19 -5.55 -4.12
CA GLU A 156 16.11 -6.18 -4.90
C GLU A 156 15.73 -5.37 -6.14
N GLN A 157 15.87 -4.03 -6.07
CA GLN A 157 15.59 -3.12 -7.19
C GLN A 157 16.63 -3.18 -8.32
N THR A 158 17.79 -3.79 -8.09
CA THR A 158 18.91 -3.79 -9.04
C THR A 158 19.06 -5.10 -9.80
N THR A 159 18.19 -6.08 -9.53
CA THR A 159 18.23 -7.35 -10.26
C THR A 159 17.77 -7.19 -11.70
N ILE A 160 18.41 -7.96 -12.59
CA ILE A 160 18.01 -8.14 -13.98
C ILE A 160 17.80 -9.63 -14.31
N GLU A 161 17.79 -10.48 -13.27
CA GLU A 161 17.69 -11.94 -13.39
C GLU A 161 16.24 -12.39 -13.67
N GLU A 162 15.26 -11.56 -13.33
CA GLU A 162 13.84 -11.81 -13.55
C GLU A 162 13.08 -10.57 -14.00
N ILE A 163 11.92 -10.76 -14.59
CA ILE A 163 10.93 -9.67 -14.77
C ILE A 163 10.34 -9.35 -13.39
N THR A 164 10.58 -8.15 -12.92
CA THR A 164 10.16 -7.72 -11.58
C THR A 164 9.70 -6.27 -11.57
N GLY A 165 8.78 -5.96 -10.67
CA GLY A 165 8.43 -4.57 -10.35
C GLY A 165 9.49 -3.92 -9.45
N GLY A 166 9.12 -2.78 -8.87
CA GLY A 166 9.95 -2.02 -7.95
C GLY A 166 10.53 -0.75 -8.56
N SER A 167 10.59 0.27 -7.74
CA SER A 167 11.17 1.58 -8.09
C SER A 167 11.53 2.34 -6.81
N PRO A 168 12.36 3.41 -6.90
CA PRO A 168 12.67 4.24 -5.73
C PRO A 168 11.43 4.97 -5.18
N TYR A 169 10.35 5.03 -5.93
CA TYR A 169 9.09 5.64 -5.48
C TYR A 169 8.29 4.72 -4.57
N GLY A 170 8.43 3.40 -4.72
CA GLY A 170 7.74 2.39 -3.91
C GLY A 170 7.80 0.99 -4.52
N ALA A 171 7.35 -0.01 -3.77
CA ALA A 171 7.31 -1.39 -4.23
C ALA A 171 6.19 -1.61 -5.26
N SER A 172 6.42 -2.53 -6.21
CA SER A 172 5.38 -2.90 -7.18
C SER A 172 5.50 -4.34 -7.62
N THR A 173 4.42 -4.88 -8.22
CA THR A 173 4.34 -6.22 -8.79
C THR A 173 3.81 -6.19 -10.21
N ILE A 174 4.21 -7.16 -11.01
CA ILE A 174 3.75 -7.38 -12.39
C ILE A 174 2.93 -8.66 -12.42
N ALA A 175 1.65 -8.55 -12.79
CA ALA A 175 0.70 -9.67 -12.73
C ALA A 175 0.62 -10.51 -14.01
N GLY A 176 1.16 -10.04 -15.12
CA GLY A 176 0.98 -10.66 -16.44
C GLY A 176 -0.33 -10.22 -17.11
N PRO A 177 -0.44 -10.43 -18.45
CA PRO A 177 -1.56 -9.90 -19.24
C PRO A 177 -2.94 -10.41 -18.79
N MET A 178 -3.01 -11.63 -18.24
CA MET A 178 -4.25 -12.23 -17.71
C MET A 178 -4.32 -12.19 -16.18
N GLY A 179 -3.34 -11.56 -15.50
CA GLY A 179 -3.25 -11.56 -14.04
C GLY A 179 -2.79 -12.90 -13.44
N GLU A 180 -2.15 -13.73 -14.24
CA GLU A 180 -1.76 -15.11 -13.89
C GLU A 180 -0.52 -15.19 -13.00
N ARG A 181 0.31 -14.15 -12.99
CA ARG A 181 1.55 -14.13 -12.21
C ARG A 181 1.32 -13.48 -10.85
N MET A 182 1.41 -14.27 -9.80
CA MET A 182 1.44 -13.72 -8.43
C MET A 182 2.76 -13.02 -8.14
N PRO A 183 2.80 -12.10 -7.15
CA PRO A 183 4.04 -11.42 -6.77
C PRO A 183 5.20 -12.37 -6.54
N SER A 184 6.35 -12.09 -7.15
CA SER A 184 7.57 -12.89 -6.97
C SER A 184 8.16 -12.70 -5.57
N ALA A 185 9.10 -13.58 -5.20
CA ALA A 185 9.82 -13.46 -3.94
C ALA A 185 10.56 -12.11 -3.84
N ASN A 186 11.12 -11.63 -4.97
CA ASN A 186 11.79 -10.34 -5.06
C ASN A 186 10.82 -9.17 -4.82
N GLU A 187 9.63 -9.21 -5.43
CA GLU A 187 8.59 -8.18 -5.26
C GLU A 187 8.02 -8.17 -3.84
N LEU A 188 7.79 -9.34 -3.23
CA LEU A 188 7.36 -9.46 -1.83
C LEU A 188 8.43 -8.95 -0.87
N LYS A 189 9.72 -9.21 -1.15
CA LYS A 189 10.83 -8.68 -0.36
C LYS A 189 10.87 -7.17 -0.39
N MET A 190 10.70 -6.54 -1.56
CA MET A 190 10.63 -5.09 -1.67
C MET A 190 9.43 -4.49 -0.92
N ALA A 191 8.26 -5.14 -0.95
CA ALA A 191 7.10 -4.73 -0.17
C ALA A 191 7.37 -4.79 1.33
N LYS A 192 8.01 -5.85 1.79
CA LYS A 192 8.44 -6.04 3.18
C LYS A 192 9.44 -4.97 3.61
N ASP A 193 10.44 -4.69 2.78
CA ASP A 193 11.44 -3.66 3.03
C ASP A 193 10.81 -2.26 3.11
N LEU A 194 9.83 -1.96 2.26
CA LEU A 194 9.06 -0.71 2.33
C LEU A 194 8.34 -0.56 3.68
N GLY A 195 7.71 -1.63 4.17
CA GLY A 195 7.06 -1.68 5.48
C GLY A 195 8.04 -1.40 6.62
N GLY A 196 9.17 -2.08 6.62
CA GLY A 196 10.24 -1.91 7.61
C GLY A 196 10.88 -0.52 7.58
N HIS A 197 11.13 -0.01 6.36
CA HIS A 197 11.74 1.31 6.17
C HIS A 197 10.83 2.43 6.70
N LEU A 198 9.55 2.44 6.29
CA LEU A 198 8.59 3.42 6.78
C LEU A 198 8.46 3.37 8.31
N THR A 199 8.39 2.18 8.90
CA THR A 199 8.33 2.00 10.36
C THR A 199 9.54 2.61 11.06
N THR A 200 10.74 2.43 10.48
CA THR A 200 11.99 3.03 11.00
C THR A 200 11.95 4.56 10.94
N ILE A 201 11.40 5.14 9.86
CA ILE A 201 11.21 6.58 9.74
C ILE A 201 10.16 7.08 10.75
N ALA A 202 9.03 6.37 10.90
CA ALA A 202 8.01 6.71 11.89
C ALA A 202 8.57 6.80 13.31
N LYS A 203 9.43 5.84 13.70
CA LYS A 203 10.13 5.87 15.00
C LYS A 203 11.01 7.12 15.19
N LYS A 204 11.70 7.55 14.14
CA LYS A 204 12.58 8.74 14.20
C LYS A 204 11.77 10.03 14.29
N LEU A 205 10.59 10.10 13.64
CA LEU A 205 9.75 11.29 13.66
C LEU A 205 8.92 11.42 14.95
N SER A 206 8.77 10.32 15.70
CA SER A 206 8.04 10.30 16.98
C SER A 206 8.95 10.42 18.21
N ALA A 207 10.27 10.58 18.02
CA ALA A 207 11.27 10.63 19.08
C ALA A 207 11.40 12.03 19.71
#